data_e4940296c5a90bfefb42cdc7d9d54007
#
_entry.id   e4940296c5a90bfefb42cdc7d9d54007
#
_cell.length_a   1.000
_cell.length_b   1.000
_cell.length_c   1.000
_cell.angle_alpha   90.00
_cell.angle_beta   90.00
_cell.angle_gamma   90.00
#
_symmetry.space_group_name_H-M   'P 1'
#
loop_
_entity.id
_entity.type
_entity.pdbx_description
1 polymer ?
#
loop_
_entity_poly.entity_id
_entity_poly.type
_entity_poly.pdbx_seq_one_letter_code
_entity_poly.pdbx_strand_id
1 'polypeptide(L)'
;MSGKKRRTKKIYPKPALPEDNLARWDRCVYCGKPVSPEAPPAVAQGRTRRFPACGVPCKEAAEDYVQADQKRKLGLYLILMVCAILILISALGGWQGPLTYTAILLAGIGFAAFPYPITTFETFQSCPIRRVTQITRILGTVLILLALIFIFLA
;
A
#
# COMPACT_ATOMS: atom_id res chain seq x y z
N MET A 1 18.96 8.91 -44.16
CA MET A 1 19.54 8.52 -42.85
C MET A 1 19.08 9.55 -41.82
N SER A 2 18.03 9.25 -41.04
CA SER A 2 17.42 10.18 -40.07
C SER A 2 18.02 9.95 -38.71
N GLY A 3 18.89 10.86 -38.27
CA GLY A 3 19.58 10.80 -36.98
C GLY A 3 18.64 11.16 -35.81
N LYS A 4 18.20 10.14 -35.07
CA LYS A 4 17.40 10.27 -33.85
C LYS A 4 18.21 10.96 -32.76
N LYS A 5 18.07 12.30 -32.58
CA LYS A 5 18.69 13.08 -31.51
C LYS A 5 18.27 12.51 -30.15
N ARG A 6 19.17 11.80 -29.45
CA ARG A 6 19.02 11.42 -28.04
C ARG A 6 18.85 12.69 -27.20
N ARG A 7 17.64 12.93 -26.70
CA ARG A 7 17.39 13.93 -25.66
C ARG A 7 18.10 13.47 -24.38
N THR A 8 19.24 14.07 -24.08
CA THR A 8 19.88 13.95 -22.76
C THR A 8 18.93 14.52 -21.71
N LYS A 9 18.40 13.65 -20.86
CA LYS A 9 17.60 14.05 -19.70
C LYS A 9 18.51 14.90 -18.80
N LYS A 10 18.27 16.22 -18.74
CA LYS A 10 18.94 17.10 -17.78
C LYS A 10 18.65 16.57 -16.38
N ILE A 11 19.65 15.95 -15.75
CA ILE A 11 19.62 15.56 -14.35
C ILE A 11 19.75 16.84 -13.55
N TYR A 12 18.63 17.42 -13.14
CA TYR A 12 18.65 18.49 -12.15
C TYR A 12 19.10 17.88 -10.83
N PRO A 13 20.12 18.43 -10.14
CA PRO A 13 20.47 18.00 -8.81
C PRO A 13 19.20 18.11 -7.93
N LYS A 14 18.80 17.02 -7.29
CA LYS A 14 17.70 17.07 -6.33
C LYS A 14 18.04 18.12 -5.28
N PRO A 15 17.20 19.13 -5.07
CA PRO A 15 17.43 20.07 -3.97
C PRO A 15 17.56 19.27 -2.67
N ALA A 16 18.60 19.53 -1.90
CA ALA A 16 18.76 18.96 -0.58
C ALA A 16 17.47 19.25 0.20
N LEU A 17 16.79 18.22 0.66
CA LEU A 17 15.59 18.38 1.47
C LEU A 17 16.01 19.06 2.78
N PRO A 18 15.34 20.14 3.21
CA PRO A 18 15.63 20.78 4.48
C PRO A 18 15.54 19.74 5.60
N GLU A 19 16.51 19.75 6.50
CA GLU A 19 16.63 18.80 7.62
C GLU A 19 15.42 18.85 8.56
N ASP A 20 14.68 19.95 8.55
CA ASP A 20 13.49 20.19 9.38
C ASP A 20 12.28 19.29 9.05
N ASN A 21 12.30 18.59 7.91
CA ASN A 21 11.23 17.71 7.47
C ASN A 21 11.44 16.23 7.85
N LEU A 22 12.36 15.94 8.74
CA LEU A 22 12.43 14.61 9.36
C LEU A 22 11.23 14.49 10.29
N ALA A 23 10.28 13.62 9.97
CA ALA A 23 9.18 13.33 10.89
C ALA A 23 9.79 12.91 12.23
N ARG A 24 9.44 13.60 13.33
CA ARG A 24 9.91 13.29 14.68
C ARG A 24 9.27 11.98 15.14
N TRP A 25 9.78 10.89 14.64
CA TRP A 25 9.31 9.57 15.02
C TRP A 25 10.37 8.87 15.83
N ASP A 26 9.98 8.40 16.99
CA ASP A 26 10.85 7.62 17.88
C ASP A 26 10.97 6.16 17.40
N ARG A 27 10.25 5.78 16.37
CA ARG A 27 10.14 4.39 15.90
C ARG A 27 10.37 4.25 14.41
N CYS A 28 10.94 3.10 14.04
CA CYS A 28 11.16 2.74 12.64
C CYS A 28 9.82 2.56 11.90
N VAL A 29 9.67 3.22 10.76
CA VAL A 29 8.47 3.15 9.92
C VAL A 29 8.15 1.72 9.46
N TYR A 30 9.16 0.88 9.24
CA TYR A 30 8.98 -0.48 8.73
C TYR A 30 8.67 -1.50 9.84
N CYS A 31 9.51 -1.59 10.86
CA CYS A 31 9.41 -2.65 11.89
C CYS A 31 8.85 -2.18 13.24
N GLY A 32 8.77 -0.85 13.48
CA GLY A 32 8.27 -0.28 14.74
C GLY A 32 9.24 -0.31 15.92
N LYS A 33 10.49 -0.75 15.73
CA LYS A 33 11.51 -0.71 16.79
C LYS A 33 11.93 0.73 17.07
N PRO A 34 12.37 1.06 18.30
CA PRO A 34 12.91 2.38 18.60
C PRO A 34 14.14 2.66 17.73
N VAL A 35 14.28 3.91 17.30
CA VAL A 35 15.38 4.37 16.45
C VAL A 35 16.32 5.21 17.28
N SER A 36 17.64 5.00 17.11
CA SER A 36 18.65 5.84 17.75
C SER A 36 18.57 7.28 17.23
N PRO A 37 18.73 8.30 18.08
CA PRO A 37 18.71 9.69 17.68
C PRO A 37 19.89 10.09 16.77
N GLU A 38 20.95 9.28 16.73
CA GLU A 38 22.12 9.53 15.89
C GLU A 38 21.83 9.15 14.43
N ALA A 39 21.43 10.14 13.64
CA ALA A 39 21.29 10.12 12.17
C ALA A 39 20.71 8.81 11.60
N PRO A 40 19.46 8.45 11.91
CA PRO A 40 18.87 7.23 11.38
C PRO A 40 18.75 7.31 9.85
N PRO A 41 18.95 6.21 9.11
CA PRO A 41 18.69 6.19 7.70
C PRO A 41 17.23 6.54 7.45
N ALA A 42 16.98 7.51 6.57
CA ALA A 42 15.64 8.01 6.30
C ALA A 42 15.09 7.48 4.98
N VAL A 43 13.81 7.09 4.99
CA VAL A 43 13.03 6.73 3.80
C VAL A 43 12.34 7.96 3.27
N ALA A 44 12.53 8.26 1.98
CA ALA A 44 11.91 9.41 1.34
C ALA A 44 10.55 9.03 0.75
N GLN A 45 9.50 9.76 1.13
CA GLN A 45 8.20 9.70 0.47
C GLN A 45 7.95 11.02 -0.29
N GLY A 46 7.93 10.94 -1.62
CA GLY A 46 7.78 12.11 -2.45
C GLY A 46 8.97 13.06 -2.33
N ARG A 47 8.71 14.39 -2.43
CA ARG A 47 9.75 15.42 -2.41
C ARG A 47 10.04 16.00 -1.03
N THR A 48 9.14 15.86 -0.07
CA THR A 48 9.13 16.68 1.14
C THR A 48 9.19 15.91 2.46
N ARG A 49 8.91 14.60 2.48
CA ARG A 49 8.81 13.85 3.75
C ARG A 49 9.86 12.75 3.84
N ARG A 50 10.51 12.65 5.01
CA ARG A 50 11.45 11.60 5.36
C ARG A 50 10.97 10.89 6.62
N PHE A 51 11.09 9.57 6.66
CA PHE A 51 10.69 8.74 7.79
C PHE A 51 11.88 7.94 8.31
N PRO A 52 12.07 7.81 9.63
CA PRO A 52 13.20 7.11 10.20
C PRO A 52 13.11 5.61 9.99
N ALA A 53 14.25 4.98 9.72
CA ALA A 53 14.42 3.54 9.67
C ALA A 53 15.54 3.13 10.63
N CYS A 54 15.43 1.97 11.28
CA CYS A 54 16.40 1.50 12.27
C CYS A 54 17.71 0.96 11.66
N GLY A 55 17.76 0.81 10.34
CA GLY A 55 18.92 0.31 9.62
C GLY A 55 18.69 0.22 8.12
N VAL A 56 19.76 -0.10 7.38
CA VAL A 56 19.72 -0.22 5.91
C VAL A 56 18.66 -1.21 5.42
N PRO A 57 18.55 -2.44 5.96
CA PRO A 57 17.56 -3.40 5.47
C PRO A 57 16.11 -2.94 5.68
N CYS A 58 15.83 -2.20 6.77
CA CYS A 58 14.50 -1.64 6.98
C CYS A 58 14.22 -0.45 6.04
N LYS A 59 15.23 0.30 5.66
CA LYS A 59 15.13 1.38 4.70
C LYS A 59 14.80 0.83 3.31
N GLU A 60 15.56 -0.13 2.82
CA GLU A 60 15.33 -0.78 1.52
C GLU A 60 13.93 -1.40 1.44
N ALA A 61 13.54 -2.18 2.46
CA ALA A 61 12.22 -2.80 2.51
C ALA A 61 11.07 -1.76 2.54
N ALA A 62 11.28 -0.60 3.16
CA ALA A 62 10.29 0.47 3.15
C ALA A 62 10.26 1.21 1.81
N GLU A 63 11.38 1.40 1.14
CA GLU A 63 11.47 1.98 -0.21
C GLU A 63 10.80 1.08 -1.25
N ASP A 64 11.04 -0.23 -1.18
CA ASP A 64 10.37 -1.23 -2.02
C ASP A 64 8.85 -1.20 -1.82
N TYR A 65 8.40 -1.08 -0.56
CA TYR A 65 6.98 -0.93 -0.25
C TYR A 65 6.38 0.33 -0.89
N VAL A 66 7.06 1.49 -0.79
CA VAL A 66 6.61 2.74 -1.39
C VAL A 66 6.51 2.63 -2.91
N GLN A 67 7.50 2.01 -3.55
CA GLN A 67 7.49 1.81 -5.00
C GLN A 67 6.38 0.85 -5.44
N ALA A 68 6.19 -0.24 -4.70
CA ALA A 68 5.14 -1.21 -4.96
C ALA A 68 3.75 -0.59 -4.72
N ASP A 69 3.55 0.21 -3.68
CA ASP A 69 2.32 0.94 -3.41
C ASP A 69 1.95 1.86 -4.58
N GLN A 70 2.89 2.69 -5.04
CA GLN A 70 2.65 3.60 -6.16
C GLN A 70 2.24 2.89 -7.46
N LYS A 71 2.86 1.73 -7.75
CA LYS A 71 2.58 0.97 -8.98
C LYS A 71 1.28 0.17 -8.92
N ARG A 72 0.97 -0.40 -7.75
CA ARG A 72 -0.10 -1.40 -7.59
C ARG A 72 -1.37 -0.85 -6.96
N LYS A 73 -1.31 0.34 -6.38
CA LYS A 73 -2.44 1.00 -5.73
C LYS A 73 -3.64 1.18 -6.67
N LEU A 74 -3.36 1.56 -7.93
CA LEU A 74 -4.40 1.68 -8.95
C LEU A 74 -5.15 0.37 -9.17
N GLY A 75 -4.44 -0.77 -9.19
CA GLY A 75 -5.05 -2.10 -9.33
C GLY A 75 -6.01 -2.43 -8.19
N LEU A 76 -5.63 -2.14 -6.95
CA LEU A 76 -6.50 -2.33 -5.80
C LEU A 76 -7.77 -1.47 -5.91
N TYR A 77 -7.63 -0.19 -6.26
CA TYR A 77 -8.79 0.71 -6.43
C TYR A 77 -9.74 0.23 -7.52
N LEU A 78 -9.22 -0.26 -8.65
CA LEU A 78 -10.03 -0.80 -9.73
C LEU A 78 -10.82 -2.03 -9.27
N ILE A 79 -10.19 -2.96 -8.55
CA ILE A 79 -10.86 -4.13 -7.98
C ILE A 79 -11.96 -3.70 -7.02
N LEU A 80 -11.69 -2.78 -6.09
CA LEU A 80 -12.68 -2.30 -5.13
C LEU A 80 -13.84 -1.58 -5.83
N MET A 81 -13.57 -0.82 -6.89
CA MET A 81 -14.61 -0.17 -7.69
C MET A 81 -15.50 -1.18 -8.39
N VAL A 82 -14.93 -2.23 -8.99
CA VAL A 82 -15.71 -3.33 -9.58
C VAL A 82 -16.55 -4.03 -8.51
N CYS A 83 -16.00 -4.32 -7.33
CA CYS A 83 -16.74 -4.91 -6.23
C CYS A 83 -17.91 -4.03 -5.80
N ALA A 84 -17.70 -2.71 -5.68
CA ALA A 84 -18.77 -1.78 -5.32
C ALA A 84 -19.90 -1.75 -6.34
N ILE A 85 -19.57 -1.78 -7.64
CA ILE A 85 -20.54 -1.85 -8.74
C ILE A 85 -21.34 -3.16 -8.67
N LEU A 86 -20.67 -4.30 -8.46
CA LEU A 86 -21.33 -5.60 -8.35
C LEU A 86 -22.30 -5.64 -7.17
N ILE A 87 -21.90 -5.11 -6.02
CA ILE A 87 -22.77 -5.01 -4.83
C ILE A 87 -23.97 -4.10 -5.12
N LEU A 88 -23.76 -2.97 -5.79
CA LEU A 88 -24.84 -2.04 -6.15
C LEU A 88 -25.85 -2.70 -7.11
N ILE A 89 -25.37 -3.40 -8.14
CA ILE A 89 -26.23 -4.13 -9.09
C ILE A 89 -27.02 -5.22 -8.37
N SER A 90 -26.37 -5.96 -7.46
CA SER A 90 -27.01 -6.99 -6.65
C SER A 90 -28.12 -6.42 -5.77
N ALA A 91 -27.86 -5.26 -5.14
CA ALA A 91 -28.84 -4.60 -4.28
C ALA A 91 -30.05 -4.06 -5.05
N LEU A 92 -29.83 -3.44 -6.22
CA LEU A 92 -30.89 -2.88 -7.04
C LEU A 92 -31.68 -3.94 -7.82
N GLY A 93 -31.03 -5.01 -8.26
CA GLY A 93 -31.64 -6.07 -9.04
C GLY A 93 -32.36 -7.14 -8.23
N GLY A 94 -32.31 -7.08 -6.93
CA GLY A 94 -32.89 -8.10 -6.04
C GLY A 94 -32.15 -9.46 -6.12
N TRP A 95 -31.03 -9.52 -6.80
CA TRP A 95 -30.23 -10.74 -6.98
C TRP A 95 -29.27 -10.93 -5.79
N GLN A 96 -29.86 -10.98 -4.58
CA GLN A 96 -29.09 -11.18 -3.37
C GLN A 96 -28.60 -12.64 -3.32
N GLY A 97 -27.30 -12.83 -3.29
CA GLY A 97 -26.66 -14.14 -3.20
C GLY A 97 -25.38 -14.24 -4.03
N PRO A 98 -25.39 -14.89 -5.20
CA PRO A 98 -24.16 -15.26 -5.88
C PRO A 98 -23.31 -14.05 -6.32
N LEU A 99 -23.93 -12.94 -6.77
CA LEU A 99 -23.22 -11.71 -7.14
C LEU A 99 -22.53 -11.05 -5.93
N THR A 100 -23.20 -11.01 -4.78
CA THR A 100 -22.64 -10.43 -3.56
C THR A 100 -21.44 -11.26 -3.06
N TYR A 101 -21.57 -12.59 -3.08
CA TYR A 101 -20.49 -13.47 -2.63
C TYR A 101 -19.29 -13.42 -3.56
N THR A 102 -19.49 -13.32 -4.87
CA THR A 102 -18.40 -13.13 -5.83
C THR A 102 -17.71 -11.78 -5.63
N ALA A 103 -18.44 -10.70 -5.30
CA ALA A 103 -17.84 -9.41 -4.99
C ALA A 103 -16.98 -9.46 -3.73
N ILE A 104 -17.44 -10.16 -2.67
CA ILE A 104 -16.66 -10.34 -1.43
C ILE A 104 -15.39 -11.18 -1.71
N LEU A 105 -15.50 -12.23 -2.52
CA LEU A 105 -14.39 -13.07 -2.92
C LEU A 105 -13.33 -12.24 -3.67
N LEU A 106 -13.76 -11.46 -4.66
CA LEU A 106 -12.87 -10.53 -5.41
C LEU A 106 -12.20 -9.50 -4.50
N ALA A 107 -12.93 -8.92 -3.56
CA ALA A 107 -12.36 -7.99 -2.59
C ALA A 107 -11.31 -8.67 -1.72
N GLY A 108 -11.60 -9.89 -1.24
CA GLY A 108 -10.64 -10.70 -0.46
C GLY A 108 -9.36 -10.99 -1.24
N ILE A 109 -9.47 -11.41 -2.49
CA ILE A 109 -8.32 -11.63 -3.39
C ILE A 109 -7.56 -10.31 -3.59
N GLY A 110 -8.26 -9.19 -3.77
CA GLY A 110 -7.66 -7.87 -3.91
C GLY A 110 -6.79 -7.51 -2.70
N PHE A 111 -7.30 -7.66 -1.47
CA PHE A 111 -6.55 -7.39 -0.25
C PHE A 111 -5.40 -8.37 0.00
N ALA A 112 -5.55 -9.63 -0.38
CA ALA A 112 -4.49 -10.62 -0.25
C ALA A 112 -3.34 -10.38 -1.24
N ALA A 113 -3.66 -10.06 -2.51
CA ALA A 113 -2.69 -9.83 -3.57
C ALA A 113 -2.04 -8.43 -3.48
N PHE A 114 -2.81 -7.43 -3.06
CA PHE A 114 -2.38 -6.03 -2.97
C PHE A 114 -2.52 -5.52 -1.52
N PRO A 115 -1.62 -5.91 -0.61
CA PRO A 115 -1.69 -5.52 0.80
C PRO A 115 -1.22 -4.07 1.01
N TYR A 116 -1.73 -3.16 0.18
CA TYR A 116 -1.44 -1.73 0.21
C TYR A 116 -2.71 -0.98 0.62
N PRO A 117 -3.00 -0.87 1.93
CA PRO A 117 -4.20 -0.19 2.39
C PRO A 117 -4.15 1.29 2.01
N ILE A 118 -5.35 1.87 1.86
CA ILE A 118 -5.57 3.29 1.57
C ILE A 118 -5.16 4.13 2.79
N THR A 119 -3.92 4.07 3.19
CA THR A 119 -3.42 4.82 4.34
C THR A 119 -2.44 5.88 3.89
N THR A 120 -2.54 7.03 4.52
CA THR A 120 -1.47 8.02 4.45
C THR A 120 -0.28 7.50 5.26
N PHE A 121 0.93 7.86 4.88
CA PHE A 121 2.14 7.43 5.61
C PHE A 121 2.14 7.85 7.08
N GLU A 122 1.34 8.85 7.44
CA GLU A 122 1.13 9.29 8.82
C GLU A 122 0.50 8.20 9.70
N THR A 123 -0.29 7.32 9.12
CA THR A 123 -0.88 6.17 9.85
C THR A 123 0.18 5.17 10.30
N PHE A 124 1.33 5.10 9.61
CA PHE A 124 2.44 4.25 10.02
C PHE A 124 3.16 4.73 11.28
N GLN A 125 2.85 5.93 11.78
CA GLN A 125 3.28 6.40 13.08
C GLN A 125 2.73 5.52 14.22
N SER A 126 1.50 5.08 14.10
CA SER A 126 0.84 4.19 15.07
C SER A 126 1.04 2.71 14.76
N CYS A 127 1.10 2.34 13.47
CA CYS A 127 1.24 0.96 13.03
C CYS A 127 2.35 0.81 11.98
N PRO A 128 3.44 0.06 12.24
CA PRO A 128 4.53 -0.13 11.30
C PRO A 128 4.06 -0.87 10.04
N ILE A 129 4.68 -0.57 8.90
CA ILE A 129 4.36 -1.12 7.57
C ILE A 129 4.20 -2.64 7.62
N ARG A 130 5.12 -3.35 8.26
CA ARG A 130 5.10 -4.80 8.40
C ARG A 130 3.80 -5.31 9.04
N ARG A 131 3.34 -4.66 10.11
CA ARG A 131 2.11 -5.05 10.81
C ARG A 131 0.87 -4.76 9.97
N VAL A 132 0.81 -3.60 9.33
CA VAL A 132 -0.30 -3.23 8.43
C VAL A 132 -0.42 -4.23 7.29
N THR A 133 0.69 -4.57 6.64
CA THR A 133 0.72 -5.56 5.55
C THR A 133 0.23 -6.94 6.00
N GLN A 134 0.63 -7.39 7.20
CA GLN A 134 0.17 -8.67 7.76
C GLN A 134 -1.34 -8.63 8.06
N ILE A 135 -1.84 -7.59 8.70
CA ILE A 135 -3.27 -7.44 9.02
C ILE A 135 -4.10 -7.43 7.73
N THR A 136 -3.66 -6.70 6.71
CA THR A 136 -4.39 -6.63 5.43
C THR A 136 -4.44 -7.99 4.73
N ARG A 137 -3.36 -8.76 4.75
CA ARG A 137 -3.34 -10.13 4.20
C ARG A 137 -4.26 -11.07 4.97
N ILE A 138 -4.22 -11.02 6.30
CA ILE A 138 -5.11 -11.83 7.15
C ILE A 138 -6.56 -11.48 6.86
N LEU A 139 -6.90 -10.19 6.80
CA LEU A 139 -8.24 -9.73 6.45
C LEU A 139 -8.69 -10.25 5.07
N GLY A 140 -7.83 -10.15 4.06
CA GLY A 140 -8.09 -10.70 2.73
C GLY A 140 -8.36 -12.20 2.75
N THR A 141 -7.55 -12.96 3.48
CA THR A 141 -7.72 -14.42 3.63
C THR A 141 -9.05 -14.75 4.33
N VAL A 142 -9.39 -14.03 5.40
CA VAL A 142 -10.67 -14.23 6.11
C VAL A 142 -11.85 -13.94 5.18
N LEU A 143 -11.79 -12.87 4.40
CA LEU A 143 -12.86 -12.56 3.43
C LEU A 143 -13.02 -13.65 2.37
N ILE A 144 -11.92 -14.21 1.87
CA ILE A 144 -11.95 -15.33 0.92
C ILE A 144 -12.64 -16.53 1.54
N LEU A 145 -12.25 -16.93 2.76
CA LEU A 145 -12.84 -18.06 3.46
C LEU A 145 -14.34 -17.85 3.71
N LEU A 146 -14.75 -16.67 4.17
CA LEU A 146 -16.15 -16.35 4.38
C LEU A 146 -16.94 -16.42 3.07
N ALA A 147 -16.42 -15.85 1.98
CA ALA A 147 -17.08 -15.90 0.67
C ALA A 147 -17.26 -17.35 0.19
N LEU A 148 -16.25 -18.20 0.35
CA LEU A 148 -16.34 -19.62 -0.01
C LEU A 148 -17.38 -20.35 0.83
N ILE A 149 -17.41 -20.13 2.14
CA ILE A 149 -18.41 -20.72 3.04
C ILE A 149 -19.82 -20.35 2.58
N PHE A 150 -20.08 -19.07 2.29
CA PHE A 150 -21.39 -18.63 1.82
C PHE A 150 -21.76 -19.20 0.45
N ILE A 151 -20.81 -19.35 -0.47
CA ILE A 151 -21.03 -19.95 -1.80
C ILE A 151 -21.40 -21.44 -1.65
N PHE A 152 -20.80 -22.17 -0.69
CA PHE A 152 -21.10 -23.59 -0.48
C PHE A 152 -22.37 -23.85 0.34
N LEU A 153 -22.84 -22.88 1.13
CA LEU A 153 -24.04 -22.99 1.96
C LEU A 153 -25.29 -22.43 1.26
N ALA A 154 -25.16 -21.66 0.19
CA ALA A 154 -26.25 -21.07 -0.59
C ALA A 154 -26.73 -22.01 -1.69
#